data_062ed66cb9405af66e29f497a9c792cb
#
_entry.id   062ed66cb9405af66e29f497a9c792cb
#
_cell.length_a   1.000
_cell.length_b   1.000
_cell.length_c   1.000
_cell.angle_alpha   90.00
_cell.angle_beta   90.00
_cell.angle_gamma   90.00
#
_symmetry.space_group_name_H-M   'P 1'
#
loop_
_entity.id
_entity.type
_entity.pdbx_description
1 polymer ?
#
loop_
_entity_poly.entity_id
_entity_poly.type
_entity_poly.pdbx_seq_one_letter_code
_entity_poly.pdbx_strand_id
1 'polypeptide(L)'
;TLSSSSAASDVYKRQDFDPFWQYLEDNKIPFMLHIGPGTKTQPSKFRNNGRERAADLHGGGENLRFPDFMCLWYAPQEFLTAMVYDGVFQRFPDLRGGVIESGAGWVPEFLRMLDHGWYSFNKTDQYLKDMDLMPSEYIKRAVRFTPFPNEDVGHMIRDSAPELYLFSSDYPHPEGTKDPYGKFEASLEGFDEEVKDMFYRTNYDHMMFRKSEALAEAAE
;
A
#
# COMPACT_ATOMS: atom_id res chain seq x y z
N THR A 1 -33.45 -2.97 3.95
CA THR A 1 -32.57 -2.42 2.91
C THR A 1 -31.13 -2.55 3.38
N LEU A 2 -30.47 -3.61 3.00
CA LEU A 2 -29.03 -3.78 3.21
C LEU A 2 -28.29 -2.73 2.37
N SER A 3 -27.43 -1.94 2.98
CA SER A 3 -26.65 -0.93 2.30
C SER A 3 -25.64 -1.59 1.34
N SER A 4 -25.42 -1.00 0.17
CA SER A 4 -24.50 -1.49 -0.86
C SER A 4 -23.01 -1.57 -0.39
N SER A 5 -22.66 -0.99 0.76
CA SER A 5 -21.33 -1.10 1.34
C SER A 5 -21.04 -2.44 2.00
N SER A 6 -22.08 -3.16 2.49
CA SER A 6 -21.89 -4.49 3.07
C SER A 6 -21.55 -5.54 2.01
N ALA A 7 -22.10 -5.41 0.80
CA ALA A 7 -21.84 -6.37 -0.27
C ALA A 7 -20.38 -6.34 -0.79
N ALA A 8 -19.75 -5.17 -0.85
CA ALA A 8 -18.36 -5.07 -1.27
C ALA A 8 -17.40 -5.63 -0.21
N SER A 9 -17.64 -5.35 1.08
CA SER A 9 -16.83 -5.92 2.17
C SER A 9 -17.00 -7.44 2.30
N ASP A 10 -18.18 -7.97 2.04
CA ASP A 10 -18.46 -9.41 2.05
C ASP A 10 -17.75 -10.17 0.93
N VAL A 11 -17.43 -9.51 -0.18
CA VAL A 11 -16.72 -10.12 -1.31
C VAL A 11 -15.27 -10.43 -0.95
N TYR A 12 -14.60 -9.56 -0.18
CA TYR A 12 -13.21 -9.75 0.23
C TYR A 12 -13.04 -10.68 1.44
N LYS A 13 -14.08 -10.85 2.22
CA LYS A 13 -14.08 -11.60 3.49
C LYS A 13 -14.32 -13.09 3.33
N ARG A 14 -14.90 -13.53 2.20
CA ARG A 14 -15.28 -14.92 2.03
C ARG A 14 -14.07 -15.78 1.73
N GLN A 15 -13.95 -16.88 2.44
CA GLN A 15 -13.03 -17.96 2.09
C GLN A 15 -13.26 -18.50 0.65
N ASP A 16 -14.35 -18.11 0.01
CA ASP A 16 -14.61 -18.36 -1.42
C ASP A 16 -13.52 -17.77 -2.33
N PHE A 17 -12.76 -16.75 -1.88
CA PHE A 17 -11.61 -16.20 -2.57
C PHE A 17 -10.28 -16.85 -2.21
N ASP A 18 -10.25 -17.77 -1.25
CA ASP A 18 -9.04 -18.49 -0.89
C ASP A 18 -8.38 -19.20 -2.09
N PRO A 19 -9.12 -19.81 -3.04
CA PRO A 19 -8.50 -20.37 -4.25
C PRO A 19 -7.78 -19.33 -5.13
N PHE A 20 -8.25 -18.09 -5.13
CA PHE A 20 -7.59 -16.99 -5.85
C PHE A 20 -6.29 -16.58 -5.15
N TRP A 21 -6.32 -16.40 -3.83
CA TRP A 21 -5.13 -16.07 -3.05
C TRP A 21 -4.09 -17.18 -3.10
N GLN A 22 -4.52 -18.43 -2.98
CA GLN A 22 -3.66 -19.59 -3.14
C GLN A 22 -3.00 -19.63 -4.52
N TYR A 23 -3.77 -19.34 -5.58
CA TYR A 23 -3.21 -19.30 -6.94
C TYR A 23 -2.12 -18.24 -7.09
N LEU A 24 -2.33 -17.03 -6.53
CA LEU A 24 -1.32 -15.96 -6.57
C LEU A 24 -0.06 -16.38 -5.79
N GLU A 25 -0.22 -16.93 -4.60
CA GLU A 25 0.88 -17.37 -3.76
C GLU A 25 1.70 -18.49 -4.42
N ASP A 26 1.05 -19.57 -4.87
CA ASP A 26 1.69 -20.73 -5.51
C ASP A 26 2.46 -20.36 -6.78
N ASN A 27 1.94 -19.41 -7.54
CA ASN A 27 2.54 -18.97 -8.80
C ASN A 27 3.47 -17.75 -8.62
N LYS A 28 3.68 -17.26 -7.39
CA LYS A 28 4.50 -16.09 -7.07
C LYS A 28 4.08 -14.85 -7.87
N ILE A 29 2.77 -14.59 -7.92
CA ILE A 29 2.18 -13.46 -8.59
C ILE A 29 1.82 -12.42 -7.54
N PRO A 30 2.47 -11.24 -7.48
CA PRO A 30 2.11 -10.21 -6.54
C PRO A 30 0.77 -9.56 -6.94
N PHE A 31 -0.06 -9.24 -5.95
CA PHE A 31 -1.21 -8.36 -6.19
C PHE A 31 -0.77 -6.89 -6.21
N MET A 32 -1.49 -6.04 -6.95
CA MET A 32 -1.25 -4.61 -6.99
C MET A 32 -2.53 -3.84 -6.72
N LEU A 33 -2.45 -2.93 -5.76
CA LEU A 33 -3.47 -1.90 -5.53
C LEU A 33 -2.96 -0.62 -6.18
N HIS A 34 -3.67 -0.17 -7.18
CA HIS A 34 -3.35 1.05 -7.93
C HIS A 34 -4.48 2.05 -7.78
N ILE A 35 -4.16 3.34 -7.85
CA ILE A 35 -5.20 4.36 -7.90
C ILE A 35 -6.23 4.03 -8.99
N GLY A 36 -7.50 4.29 -8.71
CA GLY A 36 -8.56 3.99 -9.67
C GLY A 36 -9.86 4.71 -9.36
N PRO A 37 -10.92 4.45 -10.14
CA PRO A 37 -12.20 5.15 -10.01
C PRO A 37 -12.90 4.95 -8.65
N GLY A 38 -12.49 3.96 -7.86
CA GLY A 38 -12.98 3.70 -6.49
C GLY A 38 -12.54 4.73 -5.46
N THR A 39 -11.55 5.58 -5.76
CA THR A 39 -11.05 6.62 -4.86
C THR A 39 -12.01 7.78 -4.63
N LYS A 40 -13.10 7.87 -5.39
CA LYS A 40 -14.10 8.94 -5.26
C LYS A 40 -15.06 8.65 -4.10
N THR A 41 -14.56 8.76 -2.88
CA THR A 41 -15.32 8.49 -1.65
C THR A 41 -16.35 9.57 -1.32
N GLN A 42 -16.17 10.80 -1.81
CA GLN A 42 -17.09 11.90 -1.54
C GLN A 42 -18.32 11.84 -2.45
N PRO A 43 -19.53 12.04 -1.91
CA PRO A 43 -20.74 12.19 -2.73
C PRO A 43 -20.58 13.30 -3.78
N SER A 44 -21.11 13.07 -4.98
CA SER A 44 -20.95 14.01 -6.11
C SER A 44 -21.43 15.44 -5.81
N LYS A 45 -22.42 15.59 -4.93
CA LYS A 45 -22.91 16.90 -4.48
C LYS A 45 -21.89 17.75 -3.70
N PHE A 46 -20.88 17.12 -3.11
CA PHE A 46 -19.79 17.81 -2.42
C PHE A 46 -18.56 18.01 -3.30
N ARG A 47 -18.56 17.44 -4.49
CA ARG A 47 -17.50 17.65 -5.46
C ARG A 47 -17.74 18.99 -6.15
N ASN A 48 -16.68 19.63 -6.45
CA ASN A 48 -16.70 20.82 -7.28
C ASN A 48 -17.10 22.16 -6.63
N ASN A 49 -17.88 22.19 -5.59
CA ASN A 49 -18.23 23.38 -4.78
C ASN A 49 -18.30 24.69 -5.58
N GLY A 50 -18.97 24.69 -6.77
CA GLY A 50 -19.11 25.82 -7.66
C GLY A 50 -17.86 26.23 -8.45
N ARG A 51 -16.76 25.51 -8.39
CA ARG A 51 -15.56 25.78 -9.18
C ARG A 51 -15.63 25.08 -10.54
N GLU A 52 -15.06 25.71 -11.57
CA GLU A 52 -14.81 25.03 -12.84
C GLU A 52 -13.92 23.80 -12.63
N ARG A 53 -14.21 22.72 -13.35
CA ARG A 53 -13.30 21.59 -13.38
C ARG A 53 -11.97 22.03 -13.99
N ALA A 54 -10.86 21.62 -13.40
CA ALA A 54 -9.57 21.75 -14.03
C ALA A 54 -9.59 21.09 -15.42
N ALA A 55 -8.86 21.67 -16.37
CA ALA A 55 -8.71 21.07 -17.69
C ALA A 55 -8.16 19.66 -17.53
N ASP A 56 -8.75 18.74 -18.28
CA ASP A 56 -8.27 17.37 -18.36
C ASP A 56 -6.92 17.35 -19.10
N LEU A 57 -5.87 17.04 -18.37
CA LEU A 57 -4.51 16.99 -18.91
C LEU A 57 -4.16 15.63 -19.53
N HIS A 58 -4.97 14.57 -19.28
CA HIS A 58 -4.62 13.18 -19.59
C HIS A 58 -5.74 12.39 -20.30
N GLY A 59 -6.59 13.05 -21.07
CA GLY A 59 -7.58 12.36 -21.90
C GLY A 59 -8.81 11.83 -21.16
N GLY A 60 -9.15 12.35 -19.98
CA GLY A 60 -10.43 12.14 -19.30
C GLY A 60 -10.45 11.07 -18.21
N GLY A 61 -9.39 10.31 -18.04
CA GLY A 61 -9.30 9.25 -17.02
C GLY A 61 -8.91 9.73 -15.63
N GLU A 62 -8.10 10.78 -15.57
CA GLU A 62 -7.34 11.16 -14.37
C GLU A 62 -7.69 12.56 -13.81
N ASN A 63 -8.92 12.96 -13.92
CA ASN A 63 -9.38 14.24 -13.35
C ASN A 63 -9.41 14.19 -11.81
N LEU A 64 -8.23 14.04 -11.20
CA LEU A 64 -8.05 14.18 -9.77
C LEU A 64 -8.06 15.65 -9.38
N ARG A 65 -8.95 16.00 -8.47
CA ARG A 65 -8.96 17.31 -7.82
C ARG A 65 -8.24 17.22 -6.49
N PHE A 66 -7.79 18.34 -5.94
CA PHE A 66 -7.18 18.36 -4.62
C PHE A 66 -7.95 17.59 -3.53
N PRO A 67 -9.32 17.70 -3.43
CA PRO A 67 -10.05 16.89 -2.47
C PRO A 67 -10.03 15.38 -2.75
N ASP A 68 -9.98 14.98 -4.03
CA ASP A 68 -9.90 13.57 -4.41
C ASP A 68 -8.49 13.03 -4.10
N PHE A 69 -7.45 13.84 -4.32
CA PHE A 69 -6.07 13.51 -3.93
C PHE A 69 -5.95 13.18 -2.44
N MET A 70 -6.65 13.93 -1.59
CA MET A 70 -6.67 13.69 -0.13
C MET A 70 -7.38 12.40 0.30
N CYS A 71 -7.97 11.66 -0.63
CA CYS A 71 -8.70 10.42 -0.37
C CYS A 71 -8.10 9.20 -1.08
N LEU A 72 -6.95 9.34 -1.75
CA LEU A 72 -6.35 8.28 -2.55
C LEU A 72 -6.08 7.01 -1.75
N TRP A 73 -5.60 7.15 -0.53
CA TRP A 73 -5.23 6.05 0.34
C TRP A 73 -6.39 5.37 1.07
N TYR A 74 -7.62 5.89 1.01
CA TYR A 74 -8.75 5.29 1.73
C TYR A 74 -9.09 3.89 1.23
N ALA A 75 -9.14 3.71 -0.09
CA ALA A 75 -9.44 2.40 -0.68
C ALA A 75 -8.35 1.34 -0.36
N PRO A 76 -7.05 1.59 -0.54
CA PRO A 76 -6.03 0.63 -0.13
C PRO A 76 -5.99 0.39 1.39
N GLN A 77 -6.24 1.40 2.24
CA GLN A 77 -6.36 1.17 3.68
C GLN A 77 -7.51 0.22 4.02
N GLU A 78 -8.70 0.45 3.46
CA GLU A 78 -9.86 -0.40 3.68
C GLU A 78 -9.58 -1.84 3.22
N PHE A 79 -9.02 -1.99 2.04
CA PHE A 79 -8.69 -3.30 1.47
C PHE A 79 -7.65 -4.06 2.31
N LEU A 80 -6.54 -3.42 2.65
CA LEU A 80 -5.49 -4.03 3.46
C LEU A 80 -5.96 -4.34 4.88
N THR A 81 -6.80 -3.49 5.47
CA THR A 81 -7.43 -3.76 6.77
C THR A 81 -8.25 -5.06 6.71
N ALA A 82 -9.03 -5.24 5.66
CA ALA A 82 -9.80 -6.48 5.46
C ALA A 82 -8.86 -7.68 5.29
N MET A 83 -7.81 -7.57 4.47
CA MET A 83 -6.85 -8.67 4.28
C MET A 83 -6.15 -9.09 5.57
N VAL A 84 -5.82 -8.15 6.44
CA VAL A 84 -5.22 -8.43 7.75
C VAL A 84 -6.24 -9.07 8.68
N TYR A 85 -7.34 -8.38 8.94
CA TYR A 85 -8.28 -8.79 9.98
C TYR A 85 -9.20 -9.96 9.58
N ASP A 86 -9.39 -10.23 8.29
CA ASP A 86 -10.07 -11.44 7.81
C ASP A 86 -9.07 -12.60 7.56
N GLY A 87 -7.79 -12.43 7.94
CA GLY A 87 -6.78 -13.48 8.01
C GLY A 87 -6.25 -13.97 6.66
N VAL A 88 -6.39 -13.18 5.60
CA VAL A 88 -5.83 -13.57 4.29
C VAL A 88 -4.32 -13.75 4.41
N PHE A 89 -3.60 -12.77 4.97
CA PHE A 89 -2.15 -12.87 5.14
C PHE A 89 -1.70 -13.94 6.14
N GLN A 90 -2.58 -14.37 7.06
CA GLN A 90 -2.29 -15.47 7.96
C GLN A 90 -2.42 -16.82 7.24
N ARG A 91 -3.46 -16.99 6.41
CA ARG A 91 -3.66 -18.22 5.63
C ARG A 91 -2.69 -18.35 4.45
N PHE A 92 -2.25 -17.21 3.90
CA PHE A 92 -1.33 -17.16 2.75
C PHE A 92 -0.09 -16.35 3.13
N PRO A 93 0.86 -16.98 3.88
CA PRO A 93 2.00 -16.27 4.46
C PRO A 93 3.04 -15.78 3.44
N ASP A 94 3.10 -16.39 2.27
CA ASP A 94 4.01 -15.99 1.19
C ASP A 94 3.37 -15.05 0.16
N LEU A 95 2.08 -14.71 0.33
CA LEU A 95 1.40 -13.74 -0.53
C LEU A 95 2.07 -12.37 -0.41
N ARG A 96 2.37 -11.75 -1.57
CA ARG A 96 3.01 -10.44 -1.64
C ARG A 96 2.24 -9.49 -2.53
N GLY A 97 2.39 -8.19 -2.28
CA GLY A 97 1.79 -7.19 -3.13
C GLY A 97 2.33 -5.79 -2.90
N GLY A 98 1.76 -4.84 -3.64
CA GLY A 98 2.14 -3.44 -3.57
C GLY A 98 0.95 -2.50 -3.64
N VAL A 99 1.13 -1.32 -3.06
CA VAL A 99 0.23 -0.17 -3.22
C VAL A 99 0.98 0.87 -4.03
N ILE A 100 0.46 1.13 -5.22
CA ILE A 100 1.11 1.94 -6.23
C ILE A 100 0.28 3.21 -6.48
N GLU A 101 0.96 4.35 -6.62
CA GLU A 101 0.33 5.64 -6.98
C GLU A 101 -0.76 6.11 -6.00
N SER A 102 -0.56 5.80 -4.73
CA SER A 102 -1.45 6.23 -3.64
C SER A 102 -0.71 7.02 -2.55
N GLY A 103 0.55 7.36 -2.82
CA GLY A 103 1.45 7.88 -1.81
C GLY A 103 1.73 6.88 -0.69
N ALA A 104 2.60 7.24 0.23
CA ALA A 104 2.99 6.38 1.34
C ALA A 104 3.08 7.09 2.70
N GLY A 105 2.91 8.41 2.75
CA GLY A 105 2.97 9.19 3.99
C GLY A 105 1.96 8.78 5.06
N TRP A 106 0.91 8.08 4.66
CA TRP A 106 -0.13 7.55 5.55
C TRP A 106 0.24 6.21 6.21
N VAL A 107 1.25 5.50 5.68
CA VAL A 107 1.59 4.12 6.09
C VAL A 107 2.02 4.01 7.55
N PRO A 108 2.90 4.87 8.10
CA PRO A 108 3.32 4.76 9.49
C PRO A 108 2.14 4.81 10.47
N GLU A 109 1.19 5.72 10.24
CA GLU A 109 -0.01 5.83 11.09
C GLU A 109 -0.97 4.65 10.88
N PHE A 110 -1.12 4.19 9.65
CA PHE A 110 -1.93 3.01 9.35
C PHE A 110 -1.47 1.77 10.12
N LEU A 111 -0.16 1.52 10.18
CA LEU A 111 0.39 0.42 10.97
C LEU A 111 0.06 0.55 12.46
N ARG A 112 0.23 1.75 13.02
CA ARG A 112 -0.13 2.04 14.41
C ARG A 112 -1.62 1.82 14.67
N MET A 113 -2.48 2.26 13.75
CA MET A 113 -3.93 2.08 13.87
C MET A 113 -4.35 0.60 13.80
N LEU A 114 -3.73 -0.19 12.94
CA LEU A 114 -3.95 -1.64 12.90
C LEU A 114 -3.66 -2.27 14.26
N ASP A 115 -2.48 -2.03 14.82
CA ASP A 115 -2.12 -2.58 16.12
C ASP A 115 -3.00 -2.04 17.25
N HIS A 116 -3.38 -0.77 17.21
CA HIS A 116 -4.30 -0.17 18.16
C HIS A 116 -5.69 -0.85 18.13
N GLY A 117 -6.19 -1.17 16.96
CA GLY A 117 -7.42 -1.93 16.77
C GLY A 117 -7.33 -3.30 17.46
N TRP A 118 -6.24 -4.01 17.28
CA TRP A 118 -5.99 -5.28 17.98
C TRP A 118 -5.99 -5.12 19.51
N TYR A 119 -5.24 -4.15 20.04
CA TYR A 119 -5.21 -3.88 21.48
C TYR A 119 -6.59 -3.56 22.05
N SER A 120 -7.42 -2.88 21.28
CA SER A 120 -8.75 -2.46 21.73
C SER A 120 -9.75 -3.62 21.83
N PHE A 121 -9.66 -4.61 20.96
CA PHE A 121 -10.69 -5.64 20.79
C PHE A 121 -10.24 -7.08 21.07
N ASN A 122 -8.94 -7.37 21.23
CA ASN A 122 -8.43 -8.72 21.45
C ASN A 122 -8.99 -9.42 22.70
N LYS A 123 -9.47 -8.67 23.68
CA LYS A 123 -10.06 -9.25 24.91
C LYS A 123 -11.41 -9.89 24.66
N THR A 124 -12.16 -9.40 23.70
CA THR A 124 -13.54 -9.77 23.41
C THR A 124 -13.69 -10.59 22.13
N ASP A 125 -12.72 -10.49 21.22
CA ASP A 125 -12.74 -11.19 19.95
C ASP A 125 -11.71 -12.34 19.95
N GLN A 126 -12.23 -13.57 19.87
CA GLN A 126 -11.38 -14.77 19.89
C GLN A 126 -10.50 -14.85 18.64
N TYR A 127 -11.00 -14.42 17.50
CA TYR A 127 -10.25 -14.42 16.25
C TYR A 127 -8.97 -13.56 16.33
N LEU A 128 -9.06 -12.39 16.99
CA LEU A 128 -7.90 -11.52 17.18
C LEU A 128 -6.85 -12.15 18.13
N LYS A 129 -7.29 -12.99 19.07
CA LYS A 129 -6.36 -13.73 19.95
C LYS A 129 -5.59 -14.81 19.21
N ASP A 130 -6.20 -15.37 18.17
CA ASP A 130 -5.65 -16.46 17.38
C ASP A 130 -4.76 -15.96 16.21
N MET A 131 -4.53 -14.67 16.12
CA MET A 131 -3.58 -14.10 15.15
C MET A 131 -2.13 -14.45 15.51
N ASP A 132 -1.37 -14.97 14.57
CA ASP A 132 0.03 -15.40 14.76
C ASP A 132 1.01 -14.23 14.89
N LEU A 133 0.68 -13.09 14.30
CA LEU A 133 1.49 -11.87 14.26
C LEU A 133 0.64 -10.67 14.69
N MET A 134 1.30 -9.59 15.09
CA MET A 134 0.64 -8.30 15.21
C MET A 134 0.13 -7.84 13.84
N PRO A 135 -1.01 -7.14 13.77
CA PRO A 135 -1.59 -6.67 12.51
C PRO A 135 -0.61 -5.94 11.58
N SER A 136 0.23 -5.06 12.14
CA SER A 136 1.25 -4.33 11.38
C SER A 136 2.32 -5.25 10.78
N GLU A 137 2.65 -6.38 11.43
CA GLU A 137 3.68 -7.31 10.97
C GLU A 137 3.25 -8.08 9.71
N TYR A 138 1.95 -8.33 9.53
CA TYR A 138 1.44 -8.88 8.27
C TYR A 138 1.71 -7.94 7.09
N ILE A 139 1.48 -6.63 7.30
CA ILE A 139 1.75 -5.62 6.27
C ILE A 139 3.25 -5.54 5.96
N LYS A 140 4.11 -5.47 6.97
CA LYS A 140 5.56 -5.41 6.79
C LYS A 140 6.08 -6.61 6.01
N ARG A 141 5.56 -7.80 6.29
CA ARG A 141 5.93 -9.03 5.59
C ARG A 141 5.48 -8.99 4.13
N ALA A 142 4.24 -8.60 3.86
CA ALA A 142 3.57 -8.88 2.60
C ALA A 142 3.52 -7.71 1.62
N VAL A 143 3.52 -6.44 2.08
CA VAL A 143 3.13 -5.30 1.25
C VAL A 143 4.26 -4.29 1.11
N ARG A 144 4.38 -3.71 -0.08
CA ARG A 144 5.30 -2.61 -0.40
C ARG A 144 4.53 -1.41 -0.91
N PHE A 145 5.07 -0.21 -0.68
CA PHE A 145 4.40 1.05 -0.98
C PHE A 145 5.29 1.95 -1.81
N THR A 146 4.72 2.65 -2.79
CA THR A 146 5.44 3.67 -3.55
C THR A 146 5.10 5.06 -3.02
N PRO A 147 6.05 5.76 -2.38
CA PRO A 147 5.87 7.16 -2.05
C PRO A 147 5.87 8.03 -3.30
N PHE A 148 5.17 9.16 -3.26
CA PHE A 148 5.35 10.22 -4.24
C PHE A 148 6.72 10.90 -4.05
N PRO A 149 7.35 11.42 -5.12
CA PRO A 149 8.68 12.04 -5.02
C PRO A 149 8.77 13.27 -4.10
N ASN A 150 7.62 13.82 -3.69
CA ASN A 150 7.56 14.97 -2.77
C ASN A 150 7.34 14.55 -1.31
N GLU A 151 7.18 13.27 -1.02
CA GLU A 151 7.04 12.76 0.34
C GLU A 151 8.43 12.50 0.97
N ASP A 152 8.55 12.74 2.27
CA ASP A 152 9.77 12.47 3.03
C ASP A 152 9.87 10.98 3.39
N VAL A 153 10.45 10.19 2.48
CA VAL A 153 10.61 8.74 2.68
C VAL A 153 11.54 8.42 3.86
N GLY A 154 12.55 9.25 4.11
CA GLY A 154 13.44 9.07 5.25
C GLY A 154 12.70 9.21 6.58
N HIS A 155 11.77 10.16 6.69
CA HIS A 155 10.90 10.28 7.86
C HIS A 155 9.99 9.05 8.00
N MET A 156 9.38 8.60 6.92
CA MET A 156 8.50 7.42 6.92
C MET A 156 9.26 6.15 7.36
N ILE A 157 10.49 5.95 6.88
CA ILE A 157 11.35 4.81 7.27
C ILE A 157 11.63 4.85 8.77
N ARG A 158 12.01 6.02 9.31
CA ARG A 158 12.26 6.17 10.76
C ARG A 158 11.04 5.89 11.62
N ASP A 159 9.86 6.24 11.10
CA ASP A 159 8.58 6.07 11.82
C ASP A 159 7.96 4.68 11.68
N SER A 160 8.47 3.85 10.78
CA SER A 160 7.90 2.52 10.50
C SER A 160 8.98 1.45 10.26
N ALA A 161 9.40 1.24 9.00
CA ALA A 161 10.45 0.28 8.68
C ALA A 161 10.95 0.45 7.22
N PRO A 162 12.23 0.18 6.93
CA PRO A 162 12.81 0.37 5.61
C PRO A 162 12.27 -0.61 4.55
N GLU A 163 11.87 -1.81 4.96
CA GLU A 163 11.33 -2.82 4.03
C GLU A 163 10.00 -2.44 3.38
N LEU A 164 9.33 -1.40 3.84
CA LEU A 164 8.00 -1.03 3.37
C LEU A 164 7.99 -0.24 2.06
N TYR A 165 9.05 0.51 1.77
CA TYR A 165 9.03 1.51 0.71
C TYR A 165 9.91 1.12 -0.46
N LEU A 166 9.43 1.43 -1.66
CA LEU A 166 10.20 1.23 -2.89
C LEU A 166 10.09 2.43 -3.82
N PHE A 167 11.13 2.64 -4.60
CA PHE A 167 11.24 3.75 -5.54
C PHE A 167 10.16 3.72 -6.62
N SER A 168 9.58 4.88 -6.89
CA SER A 168 8.75 5.14 -8.07
C SER A 168 8.99 6.56 -8.57
N SER A 169 9.08 6.76 -9.87
CA SER A 169 9.21 8.08 -10.48
C SER A 169 7.89 8.77 -10.74
N ASP A 170 6.84 7.97 -10.88
CA ASP A 170 5.51 8.40 -11.33
C ASP A 170 5.53 9.14 -12.67
N TYR A 171 6.56 8.90 -13.50
CA TYR A 171 6.69 9.50 -14.82
C TYR A 171 5.73 8.83 -15.82
N PRO A 172 4.97 9.58 -16.64
CA PRO A 172 5.04 11.03 -16.89
C PRO A 172 3.95 11.85 -16.19
N HIS A 173 3.39 11.37 -15.08
CA HIS A 173 2.28 12.03 -14.40
C HIS A 173 2.69 13.34 -13.71
N PRO A 174 1.75 14.31 -13.55
CA PRO A 174 2.06 15.64 -13.03
C PRO A 174 2.40 15.66 -11.54
N GLU A 175 1.96 14.68 -10.75
CA GLU A 175 2.32 14.46 -9.35
C GLU A 175 3.75 13.94 -9.17
N GLY A 176 4.35 13.43 -10.24
CA GLY A 176 5.77 13.11 -10.34
C GLY A 176 6.67 14.35 -10.36
N THR A 177 7.92 14.16 -10.70
CA THR A 177 8.92 15.23 -10.80
C THR A 177 9.94 14.94 -11.91
N LYS A 178 10.63 15.99 -12.37
CA LYS A 178 11.73 15.84 -13.34
C LYS A 178 12.98 15.21 -12.74
N ASP A 179 13.11 15.23 -11.41
CA ASP A 179 14.22 14.65 -10.67
C ASP A 179 13.72 13.88 -9.45
N PRO A 180 13.10 12.72 -9.65
CA PRO A 180 12.65 11.87 -8.54
C PRO A 180 13.83 11.31 -7.75
N TYR A 181 14.93 10.96 -8.43
CA TYR A 181 16.11 10.40 -7.79
C TYR A 181 16.73 11.39 -6.82
N GLY A 182 17.03 12.62 -7.27
CA GLY A 182 17.61 13.65 -6.40
C GLY A 182 16.74 14.01 -5.19
N LYS A 183 15.42 13.98 -5.35
CA LYS A 183 14.50 14.21 -4.22
C LYS A 183 14.55 13.11 -3.19
N PHE A 184 14.53 11.85 -3.60
CA PHE A 184 14.62 10.72 -2.68
C PHE A 184 16.01 10.63 -2.03
N GLU A 185 17.10 10.89 -2.77
CA GLU A 185 18.43 10.94 -2.18
C GLU A 185 18.54 12.01 -1.08
N ALA A 186 17.96 13.19 -1.28
CA ALA A 186 17.92 14.23 -0.26
C ALA A 186 17.12 13.78 0.99
N SER A 187 16.03 13.06 0.80
CA SER A 187 15.22 12.51 1.89
C SER A 187 15.91 11.35 2.63
N LEU A 188 16.76 10.60 1.93
CA LEU A 188 17.54 9.48 2.47
C LEU A 188 18.92 9.88 2.98
N GLU A 189 19.21 11.18 3.08
CA GLU A 189 20.48 11.66 3.64
C GLU A 189 20.68 11.11 5.07
N GLY A 190 21.85 10.54 5.32
CA GLY A 190 22.22 9.97 6.62
C GLY A 190 21.76 8.52 6.86
N PHE A 191 21.10 7.90 5.89
CA PHE A 191 20.83 6.46 5.94
C PHE A 191 21.99 5.66 5.35
N ASP A 192 22.17 4.44 5.87
CA ASP A 192 23.16 3.48 5.37
C ASP A 192 22.82 3.02 3.93
N GLU A 193 23.84 2.61 3.19
CA GLU A 193 23.68 2.12 1.82
C GLU A 193 22.75 0.90 1.72
N GLU A 194 22.71 0.06 2.75
CA GLU A 194 21.77 -1.07 2.82
C GLU A 194 20.30 -0.59 2.77
N VAL A 195 19.96 0.43 3.54
CA VAL A 195 18.60 1.01 3.54
C VAL A 195 18.27 1.65 2.20
N LYS A 196 19.23 2.34 1.57
CA LYS A 196 19.06 2.89 0.22
C LYS A 196 18.88 1.80 -0.81
N ASP A 197 19.66 0.73 -0.75
CA ASP A 197 19.51 -0.42 -1.64
C ASP A 197 18.14 -1.09 -1.46
N MET A 198 17.64 -1.20 -0.24
CA MET A 198 16.28 -1.67 0.02
C MET A 198 15.26 -0.81 -0.73
N PHE A 199 15.33 0.50 -0.61
CA PHE A 199 14.42 1.43 -1.26
C PHE A 199 14.49 1.36 -2.78
N TYR A 200 15.70 1.34 -3.36
CA TYR A 200 15.87 1.40 -4.81
C TYR A 200 15.77 0.05 -5.53
N ARG A 201 15.98 -1.07 -4.83
CA ARG A 201 16.10 -2.38 -5.47
C ARG A 201 15.47 -3.53 -4.70
N THR A 202 15.98 -3.84 -3.50
CA THR A 202 15.68 -5.14 -2.89
C THR A 202 14.24 -5.28 -2.41
N ASN A 203 13.57 -4.21 -2.04
CA ASN A 203 12.13 -4.22 -1.72
C ASN A 203 11.28 -4.54 -2.95
N TYR A 204 11.67 -4.03 -4.12
CA TYR A 204 11.01 -4.38 -5.37
C TYR A 204 11.26 -5.85 -5.73
N ASP A 205 12.49 -6.32 -5.62
CA ASP A 205 12.83 -7.73 -5.86
C ASP A 205 12.06 -8.67 -4.93
N HIS A 206 11.95 -8.29 -3.64
CA HIS A 206 11.12 -9.04 -2.70
C HIS A 206 9.66 -9.07 -3.17
N MET A 207 9.04 -7.94 -3.44
CA MET A 207 7.63 -7.87 -3.88
C MET A 207 7.39 -8.71 -5.14
N MET A 208 8.33 -8.69 -6.09
CA MET A 208 8.24 -9.39 -7.37
C MET A 208 8.75 -10.84 -7.33
N PHE A 209 9.04 -11.38 -6.15
CA PHE A 209 9.61 -12.73 -5.99
C PHE A 209 10.91 -12.97 -6.78
N ARG A 210 11.68 -11.92 -7.04
CA ARG A 210 12.98 -12.03 -7.70
C ARG A 210 14.05 -12.44 -6.69
N LYS A 211 15.04 -13.21 -7.15
CA LYS A 211 16.26 -13.43 -6.36
C LYS A 211 17.09 -12.17 -6.45
N SER A 212 17.50 -11.60 -5.31
CA SER A 212 18.44 -10.48 -5.33
C SER A 212 19.79 -10.98 -5.88
N GLU A 213 20.41 -10.21 -6.77
CA GLU A 213 21.72 -10.55 -7.36
C GLU A 213 22.81 -10.71 -6.28
N ALA A 214 22.71 -9.97 -5.18
CA ALA A 214 23.62 -10.09 -4.03
C ALA A 214 23.59 -11.46 -3.34
N LEU A 215 22.46 -12.20 -3.43
CA LEU A 215 22.37 -13.58 -2.92
C LEU A 215 22.84 -14.61 -3.97
N ALA A 216 22.88 -14.24 -5.25
CA ALA A 216 23.40 -15.11 -6.30
C ALA A 216 24.94 -15.15 -6.28
N GLU A 217 25.62 -14.02 -6.07
CA GLU A 217 27.09 -13.95 -5.95
C GLU A 217 27.64 -14.62 -4.67
N ALA A 218 26.83 -14.74 -3.62
CA ALA A 218 27.22 -15.42 -2.37
C ALA A 218 26.99 -16.95 -2.41
N ALA A 219 26.35 -17.46 -3.46
CA ALA A 219 26.01 -18.87 -3.63
C ALA A 219 26.90 -19.59 -4.69
N GLU A 220 27.80 -18.84 -5.37
CA GLU A 220 28.88 -19.37 -6.23
C GLU A 220 30.25 -19.38 -5.47
#